data_c428cc3b7d03b34647e5b5430dd3622b
#
_entry.id   c428cc3b7d03b34647e5b5430dd3622b
#
_cell.length_a   1.000
_cell.length_b   1.000
_cell.length_c   1.000
_cell.angle_alpha   90.00
_cell.angle_beta   90.00
_cell.angle_gamma   90.00
#
_symmetry.space_group_name_H-M   'P 1'
#
loop_
_entity.id
_entity.type
_entity.pdbx_description
1 polymer ?
#
loop_
_entity_poly.entity_id
_entity_poly.type
_entity_poly.pdbx_seq_one_letter_code
_entity_poly.pdbx_strand_id
1 'polypeptide(L)'
;MFTRRIFIALAAMLAFPALAAAQDLAGRKVVIATENAYFPLQFNDPKTGQAVGWEYDMMDALSKKLNFAVEYQNVSWDAMIQAVSDKQFDMGMTGITIKDDRKEKVDFSAPYMLSEIYMLVRGDETRFDDGEGFKADEKLLGGAQAGTSPFYAMVYEILDGNEQNPRIKLFETFAASVAALQTGDVDLVLTDSAGGNALVAQSGGKLKMVGAPIQSEQFGLIFPKGSDLVAPINAGIAALEADGTLAAITQKWFVDYKP
;
A
#
# COMPACT_ATOMS: atom_id res chain seq x y z
N MET A 1 -37.01 -22.61 63.29
CA MET A 1 -35.63 -22.51 62.82
C MET A 1 -35.68 -22.16 61.33
N PHE A 2 -35.62 -20.85 60.98
CA PHE A 2 -35.73 -20.38 59.59
C PHE A 2 -34.31 -19.97 59.13
N THR A 3 -33.75 -20.71 58.18
CA THR A 3 -32.47 -20.42 57.56
C THR A 3 -32.64 -19.41 56.40
N ARG A 4 -32.15 -18.17 56.57
CA ARG A 4 -32.06 -17.15 55.52
C ARG A 4 -30.94 -17.53 54.56
N ARG A 5 -31.30 -17.80 53.29
CA ARG A 5 -30.36 -17.91 52.17
C ARG A 5 -30.10 -16.52 51.61
N ILE A 6 -28.87 -16.03 51.75
CA ILE A 6 -28.37 -14.80 51.16
C ILE A 6 -27.95 -15.14 49.72
N PHE A 7 -28.64 -14.59 48.71
CA PHE A 7 -28.19 -14.60 47.34
C PHE A 7 -27.21 -13.41 47.09
N ILE A 8 -25.96 -13.71 46.89
CA ILE A 8 -24.98 -12.72 46.43
C ILE A 8 -25.06 -12.69 44.89
N ALA A 9 -25.64 -11.62 44.34
CA ALA A 9 -25.65 -11.34 42.92
C ALA A 9 -24.25 -10.79 42.53
N LEU A 10 -23.46 -11.59 41.83
CA LEU A 10 -22.20 -11.17 41.24
C LEU A 10 -22.46 -10.39 39.96
N ALA A 11 -22.40 -9.04 40.05
CA ALA A 11 -22.49 -8.18 38.86
C ALA A 11 -21.17 -8.26 38.09
N ALA A 12 -21.13 -9.00 36.97
CA ALA A 12 -20.02 -8.99 36.03
C ALA A 12 -20.01 -7.63 35.30
N MET A 13 -19.11 -6.73 35.68
CA MET A 13 -18.79 -5.54 34.89
C MET A 13 -18.12 -5.99 33.58
N LEU A 14 -18.86 -5.92 32.49
CA LEU A 14 -18.31 -5.99 31.14
C LEU A 14 -17.50 -4.69 30.91
N ALA A 15 -16.19 -4.78 31.07
CA ALA A 15 -15.28 -3.72 30.64
C ALA A 15 -15.28 -3.70 29.10
N PHE A 16 -16.05 -2.80 28.50
CA PHE A 16 -15.85 -2.44 27.10
C PHE A 16 -14.47 -1.76 27.00
N PRO A 17 -13.59 -2.20 26.08
CA PRO A 17 -12.39 -1.44 25.81
C PRO A 17 -12.82 -0.05 25.31
N ALA A 18 -12.49 0.99 26.10
CA ALA A 18 -12.66 2.37 25.64
C ALA A 18 -11.80 2.51 24.38
N LEU A 19 -12.42 2.75 23.20
CA LEU A 19 -11.68 3.26 22.05
C LEU A 19 -10.95 4.51 22.57
N ALA A 20 -9.63 4.49 22.57
CA ALA A 20 -8.85 5.66 22.90
C ALA A 20 -9.30 6.78 21.96
N ALA A 21 -9.81 7.87 22.51
CA ALA A 21 -10.21 9.03 21.72
C ALA A 21 -8.98 9.46 20.90
N ALA A 22 -9.17 9.66 19.59
CA ALA A 22 -8.09 10.09 18.72
C ALA A 22 -7.51 11.40 19.25
N GLN A 23 -6.20 11.42 19.46
CA GLN A 23 -5.48 12.55 20.06
C GLN A 23 -5.49 13.75 19.09
N ASP A 24 -5.96 14.91 19.55
CA ASP A 24 -5.87 16.17 18.81
C ASP A 24 -4.40 16.60 18.69
N LEU A 25 -3.92 16.80 17.46
CA LEU A 25 -2.55 17.25 17.17
C LEU A 25 -2.40 18.78 17.12
N ALA A 26 -3.44 19.52 17.54
CA ALA A 26 -3.44 20.97 17.79
C ALA A 26 -2.97 21.82 16.58
N GLY A 27 -3.30 21.42 15.36
CA GLY A 27 -2.90 22.12 14.14
C GLY A 27 -1.44 21.91 13.73
N ARG A 28 -0.73 20.91 14.33
CA ARG A 28 0.66 20.58 13.96
C ARG A 28 0.78 20.40 12.45
N LYS A 29 1.80 21.00 11.84
CA LYS A 29 2.18 20.77 10.46
C LYS A 29 2.92 19.43 10.38
N VAL A 30 2.48 18.55 9.48
CA VAL A 30 3.07 17.23 9.20
C VAL A 30 3.55 17.23 7.75
N VAL A 31 4.83 17.00 7.53
CA VAL A 31 5.45 16.92 6.21
C VAL A 31 5.52 15.46 5.77
N ILE A 32 4.89 15.14 4.65
CA ILE A 32 4.70 13.77 4.17
C ILE A 32 5.43 13.56 2.85
N ALA A 33 6.31 12.56 2.80
CA ALA A 33 6.94 12.07 1.59
C ALA A 33 5.98 11.15 0.82
N THR A 34 5.84 11.33 -0.50
CA THR A 34 5.06 10.48 -1.41
C THR A 34 5.69 10.46 -2.80
N GLU A 35 5.41 9.45 -3.63
CA GLU A 35 6.03 9.33 -4.96
C GLU A 35 5.12 9.81 -6.11
N ASN A 36 3.80 9.73 -5.96
CA ASN A 36 2.79 10.03 -6.99
C ASN A 36 2.89 9.19 -8.27
N ALA A 37 3.27 7.93 -8.13
CA ALA A 37 3.51 7.01 -9.25
C ALA A 37 2.80 5.66 -9.11
N TYR A 38 1.88 5.51 -8.16
CA TYR A 38 1.23 4.25 -7.82
C TYR A 38 -0.31 4.35 -7.84
N PHE A 39 -0.88 4.27 -9.03
CA PHE A 39 -2.34 4.23 -9.24
C PHE A 39 -2.97 2.97 -8.60
N PRO A 40 -4.11 3.06 -7.92
CA PRO A 40 -4.89 4.25 -7.58
C PRO A 40 -4.61 4.80 -6.16
N LEU A 41 -3.50 4.38 -5.51
CA LEU A 41 -3.15 4.80 -4.14
C LEU A 41 -2.73 6.27 -4.10
N GLN A 42 -1.78 6.66 -4.95
CA GLN A 42 -1.32 8.04 -5.10
C GLN A 42 -0.71 8.22 -6.50
N PHE A 43 -1.23 9.17 -7.23
CA PHE A 43 -0.85 9.44 -8.63
C PHE A 43 -1.23 10.85 -9.04
N ASN A 44 -0.69 11.30 -10.17
CA ASN A 44 -1.14 12.54 -10.79
C ASN A 44 -2.34 12.26 -11.72
N ASP A 45 -3.48 12.85 -11.42
CA ASP A 45 -4.68 12.71 -12.25
C ASP A 45 -4.41 13.21 -13.68
N PRO A 46 -4.61 12.38 -14.72
CA PRO A 46 -4.23 12.74 -16.09
C PRO A 46 -5.06 13.90 -16.67
N LYS A 47 -6.24 14.20 -16.10
CA LYS A 47 -7.11 15.30 -16.57
C LYS A 47 -6.74 16.63 -15.93
N THR A 48 -6.34 16.62 -14.68
CA THR A 48 -6.10 17.84 -13.89
C THR A 48 -4.64 18.11 -13.59
N GLY A 49 -3.78 17.08 -13.66
CA GLY A 49 -2.38 17.12 -13.24
C GLY A 49 -2.21 17.17 -11.72
N GLN A 50 -3.28 17.12 -10.94
CA GLN A 50 -3.22 17.16 -9.49
C GLN A 50 -2.85 15.81 -8.91
N ALA A 51 -2.10 15.82 -7.81
CA ALA A 51 -1.82 14.63 -7.03
C ALA A 51 -3.09 14.20 -6.26
N VAL A 52 -3.54 12.97 -6.50
CA VAL A 52 -4.78 12.40 -5.96
C VAL A 52 -4.60 10.91 -5.67
N GLY A 53 -5.57 10.29 -5.03
CA GLY A 53 -5.62 8.85 -4.80
C GLY A 53 -6.16 8.47 -3.44
N TRP A 54 -6.24 7.17 -3.22
CA TRP A 54 -6.77 6.59 -1.99
C TRP A 54 -6.03 7.06 -0.74
N GLU A 55 -4.69 7.10 -0.78
CA GLU A 55 -3.87 7.54 0.36
C GLU A 55 -4.03 9.03 0.64
N TYR A 56 -4.23 9.85 -0.40
CA TYR A 56 -4.53 11.29 -0.21
C TYR A 56 -5.86 11.50 0.50
N ASP A 57 -6.91 10.80 0.09
CA ASP A 57 -8.23 10.91 0.73
C ASP A 57 -8.20 10.37 2.18
N MET A 58 -7.47 9.27 2.43
CA MET A 58 -7.26 8.77 3.79
C MET A 58 -6.52 9.80 4.64
N MET A 59 -5.45 10.41 4.12
CA MET A 59 -4.69 11.41 4.85
C MET A 59 -5.51 12.67 5.12
N ASP A 60 -6.33 13.09 4.17
CA ASP A 60 -7.29 14.19 4.33
C ASP A 60 -8.29 13.92 5.45
N ALA A 61 -8.83 12.70 5.52
CA ALA A 61 -9.73 12.28 6.57
C ALA A 61 -9.03 12.22 7.94
N LEU A 62 -7.77 11.70 7.99
CA LEU A 62 -6.96 11.68 9.20
C LEU A 62 -6.63 13.10 9.68
N SER A 63 -6.22 13.99 8.78
CA SER A 63 -5.87 15.38 9.13
C SER A 63 -7.04 16.13 9.77
N LYS A 64 -8.24 15.95 9.24
CA LYS A 64 -9.47 16.52 9.80
C LYS A 64 -9.82 15.91 11.17
N LYS A 65 -9.71 14.59 11.28
CA LYS A 65 -10.06 13.86 12.51
C LYS A 65 -9.08 14.13 13.66
N LEU A 66 -7.80 14.31 13.36
CA LEU A 66 -6.71 14.50 14.33
C LEU A 66 -6.26 15.95 14.44
N ASN A 67 -6.86 16.87 13.69
CA ASN A 67 -6.55 18.31 13.67
C ASN A 67 -5.05 18.57 13.43
N PHE A 68 -4.56 18.20 12.22
CA PHE A 68 -3.22 18.55 11.76
C PHE A 68 -3.23 19.09 10.32
N ALA A 69 -2.24 19.90 9.96
CA ALA A 69 -2.05 20.40 8.62
C ALA A 69 -1.05 19.52 7.85
N VAL A 70 -1.34 19.23 6.59
CA VAL A 70 -0.49 18.38 5.75
C VAL A 70 0.30 19.22 4.75
N GLU A 71 1.58 18.89 4.58
CA GLU A 71 2.40 19.30 3.46
C GLU A 71 2.96 18.06 2.76
N TYR A 72 2.66 17.90 1.47
CA TYR A 72 3.19 16.79 0.68
C TYR A 72 4.46 17.20 -0.06
N GLN A 73 5.45 16.31 -0.08
CA GLN A 73 6.66 16.47 -0.89
C GLN A 73 6.89 15.20 -1.73
N ASN A 74 7.18 15.42 -3.02
CA ASN A 74 7.44 14.30 -3.93
C ASN A 74 8.87 13.80 -3.74
N VAL A 75 9.02 12.51 -3.50
CA VAL A 75 10.28 11.82 -3.23
C VAL A 75 10.27 10.51 -4.01
N SER A 76 11.37 10.19 -4.71
CA SER A 76 11.49 8.92 -5.40
C SER A 76 11.51 7.74 -4.40
N TRP A 77 11.04 6.58 -4.85
CA TRP A 77 10.97 5.38 -4.02
C TRP A 77 12.32 4.98 -3.41
N ASP A 78 13.39 5.03 -4.18
CA ASP A 78 14.74 4.65 -3.73
C ASP A 78 15.27 5.51 -2.57
N ALA A 79 14.85 6.78 -2.48
CA ALA A 79 15.22 7.69 -1.40
C ALA A 79 14.23 7.65 -0.22
N MET A 80 13.00 7.19 -0.41
CA MET A 80 11.87 7.35 0.52
C MET A 80 12.17 6.88 1.94
N ILE A 81 12.54 5.61 2.11
CA ILE A 81 12.73 5.01 3.44
C ILE A 81 13.91 5.68 4.17
N GLN A 82 15.00 5.98 3.44
CA GLN A 82 16.17 6.62 4.04
C GLN A 82 15.84 8.06 4.46
N ALA A 83 15.16 8.83 3.61
CA ALA A 83 14.80 10.21 3.91
C ALA A 83 13.88 10.34 5.13
N VAL A 84 12.92 9.41 5.29
CA VAL A 84 12.08 9.34 6.49
C VAL A 84 12.91 8.92 7.71
N SER A 85 13.76 7.90 7.57
CA SER A 85 14.66 7.45 8.65
C SER A 85 15.56 8.59 9.16
N ASP A 86 16.05 9.45 8.27
CA ASP A 86 16.90 10.61 8.56
C ASP A 86 16.11 11.82 9.08
N LYS A 87 14.80 11.66 9.32
CA LYS A 87 13.91 12.72 9.84
C LYS A 87 13.79 13.94 8.91
N GLN A 88 13.99 13.76 7.60
CA GLN A 88 13.71 14.80 6.62
C GLN A 88 12.21 15.03 6.43
N PHE A 89 11.41 14.01 6.77
CA PHE A 89 9.95 14.01 6.74
C PHE A 89 9.40 13.47 8.05
N ASP A 90 8.20 13.92 8.42
CA ASP A 90 7.49 13.40 9.59
C ASP A 90 6.86 12.02 9.31
N MET A 91 6.55 11.74 8.04
CA MET A 91 5.87 10.51 7.60
C MET A 91 6.15 10.25 6.12
N GLY A 92 5.96 8.99 5.69
CA GLY A 92 5.95 8.60 4.28
C GLY A 92 4.75 7.72 3.94
N MET A 93 4.22 7.90 2.72
CA MET A 93 3.11 7.10 2.17
C MET A 93 3.34 6.83 0.68
N THR A 94 3.28 5.57 0.25
CA THR A 94 3.31 5.14 -1.16
C THR A 94 3.07 3.63 -1.29
N GLY A 95 2.04 3.09 -0.60
CA GLY A 95 1.77 1.65 -0.59
C GLY A 95 2.95 0.85 -0.01
N ILE A 96 3.47 1.27 1.15
CA ILE A 96 4.71 0.72 1.69
C ILE A 96 4.43 -0.58 2.44
N THR A 97 4.90 -1.69 1.91
CA THR A 97 4.78 -3.01 2.56
C THR A 97 5.52 -3.03 3.89
N ILE A 98 4.84 -3.47 4.93
CA ILE A 98 5.39 -3.68 6.26
C ILE A 98 6.31 -4.90 6.21
N LYS A 99 7.64 -4.71 6.31
CA LYS A 99 8.68 -5.75 6.30
C LYS A 99 9.67 -5.54 7.43
N ASP A 100 10.29 -6.63 7.90
CA ASP A 100 11.19 -6.57 9.06
C ASP A 100 12.48 -5.79 8.76
N ASP A 101 13.04 -5.94 7.57
CA ASP A 101 14.20 -5.15 7.12
C ASP A 101 13.91 -3.64 7.07
N ARG A 102 12.69 -3.25 6.70
CA ARG A 102 12.24 -1.85 6.73
C ARG A 102 11.98 -1.37 8.15
N LYS A 103 11.42 -2.23 9.02
CA LYS A 103 11.22 -1.93 10.45
C LYS A 103 12.53 -1.67 11.20
N GLU A 104 13.66 -2.14 10.72
CA GLU A 104 14.96 -1.78 11.29
C GLU A 104 15.25 -0.29 11.17
N LYS A 105 14.81 0.36 10.09
CA LYS A 105 15.10 1.75 9.74
C LYS A 105 14.03 2.75 10.17
N VAL A 106 12.76 2.35 10.06
CA VAL A 106 11.59 3.21 10.28
C VAL A 106 10.57 2.52 11.19
N ASP A 107 9.67 3.30 11.80
CA ASP A 107 8.48 2.75 12.44
C ASP A 107 7.32 2.73 11.43
N PHE A 108 6.39 1.80 11.63
CA PHE A 108 5.20 1.67 10.80
C PHE A 108 3.94 2.00 11.59
N SER A 109 2.92 2.50 10.89
CA SER A 109 1.55 2.47 11.40
C SER A 109 1.04 1.03 11.54
N ALA A 110 -0.13 0.86 12.17
CA ALA A 110 -0.98 -0.29 11.90
C ALA A 110 -1.25 -0.40 10.39
N PRO A 111 -1.45 -1.63 9.86
CA PRO A 111 -1.77 -1.79 8.45
C PRO A 111 -3.11 -1.11 8.13
N TYR A 112 -3.14 -0.35 7.03
CA TYR A 112 -4.36 0.28 6.52
C TYR A 112 -4.96 -0.47 5.32
N MET A 113 -4.19 -1.38 4.70
CA MET A 113 -4.63 -2.20 3.56
C MET A 113 -3.92 -3.55 3.59
N LEU A 114 -4.69 -4.60 3.29
CA LEU A 114 -4.19 -5.93 2.99
C LEU A 114 -4.24 -6.13 1.48
N SER A 115 -3.18 -6.65 0.90
CA SER A 115 -3.08 -6.92 -0.53
C SER A 115 -2.35 -8.21 -0.81
N GLU A 116 -2.36 -8.65 -2.08
CA GLU A 116 -1.68 -9.85 -2.56
C GLU A 116 -0.98 -9.51 -3.86
N ILE A 117 0.23 -10.04 -4.06
CA ILE A 117 0.99 -9.83 -5.29
C ILE A 117 0.57 -10.83 -6.35
N TYR A 118 0.25 -10.33 -7.54
CA TYR A 118 -0.14 -11.07 -8.72
C TYR A 118 0.73 -10.74 -9.93
N MET A 119 0.67 -11.62 -10.91
CA MET A 119 1.24 -11.41 -12.24
C MET A 119 0.29 -10.58 -13.09
N LEU A 120 0.78 -9.44 -13.61
CA LEU A 120 0.09 -8.58 -14.57
C LEU A 120 0.74 -8.77 -15.94
N VAL A 121 -0.07 -9.11 -16.93
CA VAL A 121 0.39 -9.37 -18.31
C VAL A 121 -0.51 -8.64 -19.32
N ARG A 122 -0.09 -8.58 -20.59
CA ARG A 122 -0.97 -8.08 -21.67
C ARG A 122 -2.21 -8.97 -21.81
N GLY A 123 -3.31 -8.40 -22.26
CA GLY A 123 -4.59 -9.11 -22.41
C GLY A 123 -4.53 -10.29 -23.37
N ASP A 124 -3.68 -10.20 -24.40
CA ASP A 124 -3.43 -11.22 -25.43
C ASP A 124 -2.29 -12.20 -25.09
N GLU A 125 -1.68 -12.10 -23.91
CA GLU A 125 -0.64 -13.03 -23.49
C GLU A 125 -1.17 -14.48 -23.36
N THR A 126 -0.51 -15.43 -24.01
CA THR A 126 -0.90 -16.85 -24.00
C THR A 126 0.29 -17.80 -23.84
N ARG A 127 1.52 -17.28 -23.74
CA ARG A 127 2.75 -18.10 -23.61
C ARG A 127 2.91 -18.65 -22.21
N PHE A 128 2.32 -18.00 -21.22
CA PHE A 128 2.36 -18.39 -19.80
C PHE A 128 1.14 -17.82 -19.05
N ASP A 129 0.77 -18.46 -17.97
CA ASP A 129 -0.29 -18.05 -17.05
C ASP A 129 0.11 -18.21 -15.58
N ASP A 130 1.35 -18.66 -15.31
CA ASP A 130 1.95 -18.77 -13.98
C ASP A 130 3.46 -18.46 -14.00
N GLY A 131 4.07 -18.43 -12.80
CA GLY A 131 5.49 -18.15 -12.63
C GLY A 131 6.41 -19.19 -13.25
N GLU A 132 6.03 -20.47 -13.24
CA GLU A 132 6.81 -21.55 -13.82
C GLU A 132 6.83 -21.46 -15.36
N GLY A 133 5.68 -21.16 -15.97
CA GLY A 133 5.59 -20.91 -17.40
C GLY A 133 6.42 -19.70 -17.85
N PHE A 134 6.38 -18.60 -17.08
CA PHE A 134 7.25 -17.45 -17.33
C PHE A 134 8.74 -17.81 -17.21
N LYS A 135 9.11 -18.54 -16.16
CA LYS A 135 10.49 -18.97 -15.91
C LYS A 135 11.03 -19.86 -17.03
N ALA A 136 10.21 -20.78 -17.53
CA ALA A 136 10.58 -21.78 -18.54
C ALA A 136 10.99 -21.16 -19.90
N ASP A 137 10.44 -20.00 -20.27
CA ASP A 137 10.85 -19.30 -21.50
C ASP A 137 11.85 -18.19 -21.17
N GLU A 138 13.14 -18.46 -21.38
CA GLU A 138 14.23 -17.54 -21.09
C GLU A 138 14.21 -16.23 -21.90
N LYS A 139 13.36 -16.13 -22.94
CA LYS A 139 13.20 -14.93 -23.75
C LYS A 139 12.27 -13.91 -23.15
N LEU A 140 11.41 -14.33 -22.22
CA LEU A 140 10.45 -13.46 -21.56
C LEU A 140 11.14 -12.51 -20.58
N LEU A 141 10.72 -11.26 -20.58
CA LEU A 141 11.28 -10.19 -19.74
C LEU A 141 10.27 -9.72 -18.70
N GLY A 142 10.73 -9.54 -17.46
CA GLY A 142 9.96 -8.91 -16.40
C GLY A 142 10.33 -7.44 -16.23
N GLY A 143 9.35 -6.60 -15.95
CA GLY A 143 9.53 -5.19 -15.59
C GLY A 143 9.30 -4.97 -14.09
N ALA A 144 10.15 -4.21 -13.42
CA ALA A 144 10.01 -3.90 -12.01
C ALA A 144 10.63 -2.56 -11.63
N GLN A 145 10.15 -1.98 -10.52
CA GLN A 145 10.85 -0.90 -9.84
C GLN A 145 11.73 -1.50 -8.74
N ALA A 146 13.02 -1.17 -8.75
CA ALA A 146 14.01 -1.75 -7.83
C ALA A 146 13.65 -1.52 -6.36
N GLY A 147 13.92 -2.51 -5.49
CA GLY A 147 13.72 -2.42 -4.03
C GLY A 147 12.26 -2.48 -3.57
N THR A 148 11.31 -2.70 -4.49
CA THR A 148 9.88 -2.89 -4.15
C THR A 148 9.59 -4.34 -3.79
N SER A 149 8.45 -4.59 -3.11
CA SER A 149 8.02 -5.97 -2.82
C SER A 149 7.75 -6.77 -4.09
N PRO A 150 7.08 -6.23 -5.14
CA PRO A 150 6.95 -6.89 -6.42
C PRO A 150 8.28 -7.24 -7.09
N PHE A 151 9.30 -6.36 -7.00
CA PHE A 151 10.65 -6.68 -7.50
C PHE A 151 11.21 -7.92 -6.80
N TYR A 152 11.21 -7.94 -5.46
CA TYR A 152 11.73 -9.07 -4.71
C TYR A 152 10.91 -10.35 -4.92
N ALA A 153 9.59 -10.25 -5.06
CA ALA A 153 8.76 -11.41 -5.40
C ALA A 153 9.14 -11.99 -6.78
N MET A 154 9.39 -11.15 -7.78
CA MET A 154 9.89 -11.62 -9.09
C MET A 154 11.25 -12.31 -8.98
N VAL A 155 12.16 -11.74 -8.19
CA VAL A 155 13.52 -12.29 -8.00
C VAL A 155 13.47 -13.65 -7.28
N TYR A 156 12.80 -13.70 -6.13
CA TYR A 156 12.92 -14.85 -5.22
C TYR A 156 11.86 -15.93 -5.44
N GLU A 157 10.64 -15.54 -5.83
CA GLU A 157 9.54 -16.51 -6.01
C GLU A 157 9.45 -17.04 -7.47
N ILE A 158 9.99 -16.29 -8.46
CA ILE A 158 9.90 -16.67 -9.88
C ILE A 158 11.27 -16.98 -10.47
N LEU A 159 12.33 -16.19 -10.19
CA LEU A 159 13.60 -16.21 -10.90
C LEU A 159 14.82 -16.66 -10.07
N ASP A 160 14.61 -17.57 -9.11
CA ASP A 160 15.66 -18.29 -8.35
C ASP A 160 16.64 -17.41 -7.53
N GLY A 161 16.25 -16.20 -7.16
CA GLY A 161 16.96 -15.39 -6.18
C GLY A 161 18.13 -14.55 -6.71
N ASN A 162 18.23 -14.31 -8.00
CA ASN A 162 19.25 -13.43 -8.58
C ASN A 162 18.69 -12.01 -8.82
N GLU A 163 19.02 -11.06 -7.96
CA GLU A 163 18.64 -9.65 -8.12
C GLU A 163 19.21 -8.97 -9.36
N GLN A 164 20.29 -9.51 -9.94
CA GLN A 164 20.92 -9.02 -11.16
C GLN A 164 20.51 -9.86 -12.39
N ASN A 165 19.39 -10.57 -12.32
CA ASN A 165 18.92 -11.38 -13.43
C ASN A 165 18.68 -10.49 -14.67
N PRO A 166 19.33 -10.75 -15.84
CA PRO A 166 19.23 -9.90 -17.02
C PRO A 166 17.82 -9.86 -17.63
N ARG A 167 16.95 -10.78 -17.23
CA ARG A 167 15.54 -10.82 -17.63
C ARG A 167 14.69 -9.78 -16.89
N ILE A 168 15.18 -9.18 -15.79
CA ILE A 168 14.47 -8.12 -15.06
C ILE A 168 14.93 -6.77 -15.60
N LYS A 169 14.02 -6.03 -16.21
CA LYS A 169 14.23 -4.64 -16.63
C LYS A 169 13.76 -3.71 -15.51
N LEU A 170 14.68 -2.87 -15.04
CA LEU A 170 14.40 -1.93 -13.95
C LEU A 170 13.93 -0.59 -14.51
N PHE A 171 12.93 -0.04 -13.85
CA PHE A 171 12.31 1.25 -14.14
C PHE A 171 12.34 2.13 -12.91
N GLU A 172 12.33 3.45 -13.10
CA GLU A 172 12.34 4.41 -11.99
C GLU A 172 11.03 4.39 -11.20
N THR A 173 9.90 4.07 -11.86
CA THR A 173 8.58 4.02 -11.21
C THR A 173 7.80 2.76 -11.62
N PHE A 174 6.87 2.36 -10.77
CA PHE A 174 5.92 1.29 -11.10
C PHE A 174 5.11 1.62 -12.37
N ALA A 175 4.64 2.86 -12.51
CA ALA A 175 3.91 3.28 -13.69
C ALA A 175 4.70 3.12 -14.99
N ALA A 176 6.02 3.37 -14.95
CA ALA A 176 6.91 3.17 -16.10
C ALA A 176 7.03 1.69 -16.48
N SER A 177 7.08 0.77 -15.49
CA SER A 177 7.11 -0.68 -15.76
C SER A 177 5.79 -1.16 -16.40
N VAL A 178 4.65 -0.64 -15.97
CA VAL A 178 3.33 -0.94 -16.57
C VAL A 178 3.24 -0.39 -18.00
N ALA A 179 3.77 0.80 -18.26
CA ALA A 179 3.84 1.34 -19.62
C ALA A 179 4.69 0.46 -20.56
N ALA A 180 5.86 -0.03 -20.07
CA ALA A 180 6.71 -0.95 -20.80
C ALA A 180 6.02 -2.32 -21.07
N LEU A 181 5.19 -2.80 -20.13
CA LEU A 181 4.35 -3.98 -20.36
C LEU A 181 3.34 -3.75 -21.49
N GLN A 182 2.68 -2.60 -21.51
CA GLN A 182 1.68 -2.26 -22.52
C GLN A 182 2.29 -2.10 -23.92
N THR A 183 3.54 -1.60 -24.02
CA THR A 183 4.26 -1.45 -25.30
C THR A 183 4.93 -2.75 -25.76
N GLY A 184 5.07 -3.75 -24.91
CA GLY A 184 5.70 -5.03 -25.21
C GLY A 184 7.22 -5.04 -25.00
N ASP A 185 7.76 -4.03 -24.32
CA ASP A 185 9.18 -3.99 -23.95
C ASP A 185 9.52 -4.99 -22.81
N VAL A 186 8.49 -5.37 -22.04
CA VAL A 186 8.53 -6.48 -21.08
C VAL A 186 7.25 -7.31 -21.22
N ASP A 187 7.26 -8.54 -20.68
CA ASP A 187 6.16 -9.50 -20.81
C ASP A 187 5.37 -9.68 -19.52
N LEU A 188 6.00 -9.37 -18.38
CA LEU A 188 5.45 -9.52 -17.04
C LEU A 188 5.78 -8.30 -16.18
N VAL A 189 4.81 -7.86 -15.39
CA VAL A 189 5.01 -6.97 -14.23
C VAL A 189 4.29 -7.60 -13.05
N LEU A 190 4.89 -7.59 -11.86
CA LEU A 190 4.18 -7.96 -10.65
C LEU A 190 3.53 -6.73 -10.02
N THR A 191 2.31 -6.89 -9.53
CA THR A 191 1.52 -5.83 -8.90
C THR A 191 0.70 -6.37 -7.74
N ASP A 192 0.33 -5.51 -6.83
CA ASP A 192 -0.67 -5.84 -5.81
C ASP A 192 -2.08 -5.98 -6.40
N SER A 193 -2.95 -6.71 -5.71
CA SER A 193 -4.31 -7.00 -6.18
C SER A 193 -5.16 -5.75 -6.34
N ALA A 194 -4.96 -4.73 -5.51
CA ALA A 194 -5.72 -3.49 -5.55
C ALA A 194 -5.36 -2.66 -6.79
N GLY A 195 -4.07 -2.37 -6.98
CA GLY A 195 -3.56 -1.67 -8.17
C GLY A 195 -3.81 -2.45 -9.45
N GLY A 196 -3.55 -3.76 -9.45
CA GLY A 196 -3.75 -4.65 -10.60
C GLY A 196 -5.20 -4.68 -11.07
N ASN A 197 -6.18 -4.85 -10.18
CA ASN A 197 -7.60 -4.82 -10.53
C ASN A 197 -8.02 -3.49 -11.15
N ALA A 198 -7.54 -2.38 -10.58
CA ALA A 198 -7.84 -1.05 -11.10
C ALA A 198 -7.23 -0.82 -12.50
N LEU A 199 -5.97 -1.25 -12.73
CA LEU A 199 -5.31 -1.21 -14.03
C LEU A 199 -6.04 -2.06 -15.07
N VAL A 200 -6.42 -3.30 -14.74
CA VAL A 200 -7.17 -4.20 -15.63
C VAL A 200 -8.52 -3.58 -16.01
N ALA A 201 -9.28 -3.09 -15.03
CA ALA A 201 -10.58 -2.47 -15.26
C ALA A 201 -10.52 -1.27 -16.23
N GLN A 202 -9.42 -0.51 -16.20
CA GLN A 202 -9.22 0.67 -17.02
C GLN A 202 -8.54 0.38 -18.36
N SER A 203 -7.91 -0.79 -18.50
CA SER A 203 -7.13 -1.13 -19.68
C SER A 203 -7.96 -1.36 -20.95
N GLY A 204 -9.29 -1.49 -20.83
CA GLY A 204 -10.14 -1.88 -21.96
C GLY A 204 -9.79 -3.24 -22.55
N GLY A 205 -9.35 -4.18 -21.71
CA GLY A 205 -8.95 -5.53 -22.08
C GLY A 205 -7.49 -5.66 -22.54
N LYS A 206 -6.69 -4.59 -22.47
CA LYS A 206 -5.27 -4.62 -22.84
C LYS A 206 -4.38 -5.27 -21.79
N LEU A 207 -4.85 -5.37 -20.55
CA LEU A 207 -4.16 -6.01 -19.44
C LEU A 207 -5.05 -7.05 -18.77
N LYS A 208 -4.44 -8.06 -18.17
CA LYS A 208 -5.10 -9.05 -17.29
C LYS A 208 -4.14 -9.49 -16.19
N MET A 209 -4.69 -9.90 -15.06
CA MET A 209 -3.95 -10.64 -14.05
C MET A 209 -4.06 -12.13 -14.32
N VAL A 210 -2.99 -12.89 -14.07
CA VAL A 210 -2.90 -14.34 -14.26
C VAL A 210 -2.28 -15.02 -13.05
N GLY A 211 -2.52 -16.32 -12.89
CA GLY A 211 -1.98 -17.15 -11.84
C GLY A 211 -2.67 -16.95 -10.48
N ALA A 212 -2.18 -17.70 -9.51
CA ALA A 212 -2.53 -17.51 -8.10
C ALA A 212 -1.72 -16.35 -7.48
N PRO A 213 -2.15 -15.82 -6.32
CA PRO A 213 -1.34 -14.85 -5.59
C PRO A 213 0.01 -15.46 -5.21
N ILE A 214 1.08 -14.68 -5.41
CA ILE A 214 2.47 -15.09 -5.13
C ILE A 214 2.77 -14.95 -3.64
N GLN A 215 2.34 -13.83 -3.04
CA GLN A 215 2.47 -13.57 -1.61
C GLN A 215 1.41 -12.56 -1.14
N SER A 216 1.09 -12.59 0.17
CA SER A 216 0.28 -11.55 0.81
C SER A 216 1.16 -10.48 1.41
N GLU A 217 0.67 -9.23 1.40
CA GLU A 217 1.36 -8.09 1.98
C GLU A 217 0.40 -7.13 2.70
N GLN A 218 0.96 -6.33 3.62
CA GLN A 218 0.23 -5.31 4.35
C GLN A 218 0.89 -3.96 4.13
N PHE A 219 0.12 -2.94 3.78
CA PHE A 219 0.63 -1.58 3.64
C PHE A 219 0.48 -0.79 4.93
N GLY A 220 1.52 -0.03 5.26
CA GLY A 220 1.56 0.88 6.40
C GLY A 220 2.22 2.21 6.04
N LEU A 221 1.86 3.25 6.77
CA LEU A 221 2.59 4.51 6.75
C LEU A 221 3.91 4.34 7.48
N ILE A 222 4.97 5.01 7.02
CA ILE A 222 6.28 4.97 7.68
C ILE A 222 6.59 6.27 8.42
N PHE A 223 7.34 6.16 9.49
CA PHE A 223 7.73 7.26 10.37
C PHE A 223 9.19 7.12 10.78
N PRO A 224 9.87 8.23 11.14
CA PRO A 224 11.14 8.14 11.84
C PRO A 224 11.02 7.28 13.11
N LYS A 225 12.07 6.56 13.47
CA LYS A 225 12.11 5.78 14.70
C LYS A 225 11.75 6.62 15.93
N GLY A 226 10.82 6.10 16.74
CA GLY A 226 10.34 6.75 17.96
C GLY A 226 9.41 7.93 17.73
N SER A 227 8.79 8.05 16.54
CA SER A 227 7.86 9.13 16.23
C SER A 227 6.62 9.11 17.14
N ASP A 228 6.28 10.27 17.67
CA ASP A 228 5.07 10.49 18.48
C ASP A 228 3.77 10.47 17.65
N LEU A 229 3.89 10.48 16.31
CA LEU A 229 2.75 10.41 15.39
C LEU A 229 2.17 9.00 15.23
N VAL A 230 2.93 7.95 15.51
CA VAL A 230 2.49 6.56 15.27
C VAL A 230 1.20 6.24 16.03
N ALA A 231 1.16 6.56 17.32
CA ALA A 231 0.01 6.23 18.16
C ALA A 231 -1.28 7.00 17.76
N PRO A 232 -1.26 8.34 17.59
CA PRO A 232 -2.45 9.07 17.15
C PRO A 232 -2.89 8.68 15.73
N ILE A 233 -1.98 8.45 14.79
CA ILE A 233 -2.32 8.00 13.43
C ILE A 233 -2.98 6.62 13.47
N ASN A 234 -2.48 5.67 14.25
CA ASN A 234 -3.11 4.36 14.42
C ASN A 234 -4.53 4.45 14.99
N ALA A 235 -4.73 5.30 16.00
CA ALA A 235 -6.07 5.55 16.54
C ALA A 235 -7.00 6.19 15.49
N GLY A 236 -6.46 7.10 14.66
CA GLY A 236 -7.17 7.71 13.55
C GLY A 236 -7.58 6.69 12.48
N ILE A 237 -6.66 5.83 12.03
CA ILE A 237 -6.95 4.77 11.04
C ILE A 237 -8.06 3.86 11.57
N ALA A 238 -7.95 3.37 12.80
CA ALA A 238 -8.98 2.51 13.42
C ALA A 238 -10.34 3.20 13.50
N ALA A 239 -10.38 4.51 13.78
CA ALA A 239 -11.61 5.27 13.82
C ALA A 239 -12.23 5.49 12.42
N LEU A 240 -11.41 5.70 11.37
CA LEU A 240 -11.89 5.81 9.98
C LEU A 240 -12.37 4.46 9.42
N GLU A 241 -11.80 3.36 9.89
CA GLU A 241 -12.28 2.01 9.57
C GLU A 241 -13.64 1.76 10.23
N ALA A 242 -13.75 2.04 11.54
CA ALA A 242 -14.96 1.80 12.32
C ALA A 242 -16.16 2.64 11.85
N ASP A 243 -15.94 3.86 11.36
CA ASP A 243 -17.02 4.75 10.88
C ASP A 243 -17.33 4.58 9.37
N GLY A 244 -16.64 3.66 8.67
CA GLY A 244 -16.86 3.33 7.27
C GLY A 244 -16.21 4.30 6.28
N THR A 245 -15.44 5.28 6.74
CA THR A 245 -14.75 6.26 5.87
C THR A 245 -13.77 5.56 4.93
N LEU A 246 -12.96 4.60 5.42
CA LEU A 246 -12.01 3.86 4.56
C LEU A 246 -12.73 3.02 3.49
N ALA A 247 -13.89 2.43 3.82
CA ALA A 247 -14.70 1.69 2.85
C ALA A 247 -15.22 2.61 1.74
N ALA A 248 -15.68 3.81 2.08
CA ALA A 248 -16.15 4.80 1.10
C ALA A 248 -15.01 5.30 0.19
N ILE A 249 -13.82 5.54 0.75
CA ILE A 249 -12.62 5.90 -0.01
C ILE A 249 -12.22 4.76 -0.97
N THR A 250 -12.28 3.51 -0.50
CA THR A 250 -12.00 2.32 -1.33
C THR A 250 -12.98 2.22 -2.48
N GLN A 251 -14.29 2.37 -2.23
CA GLN A 251 -15.29 2.39 -3.28
C GLN A 251 -14.98 3.47 -4.33
N LYS A 252 -14.68 4.70 -3.88
CA LYS A 252 -14.35 5.82 -4.76
C LYS A 252 -13.19 5.50 -5.71
N TRP A 253 -12.07 4.99 -5.20
CA TRP A 253 -10.84 4.89 -5.98
C TRP A 253 -10.68 3.56 -6.73
N PHE A 254 -11.17 2.45 -6.17
CA PHE A 254 -11.01 1.13 -6.80
C PHE A 254 -12.20 0.71 -7.67
N VAL A 255 -13.38 1.34 -7.49
CA VAL A 255 -14.59 0.97 -8.23
C VAL A 255 -15.11 2.10 -9.10
N ASP A 256 -15.28 3.29 -8.53
CA ASP A 256 -16.02 4.38 -9.20
C ASP A 256 -15.13 5.29 -10.05
N TYR A 257 -13.86 5.47 -9.68
CA TYR A 257 -12.94 6.37 -10.39
C TYR A 257 -12.70 5.92 -11.84
N LYS A 258 -12.85 6.88 -12.76
CA LYS A 258 -12.57 6.72 -14.21
C LYS A 258 -11.63 7.83 -14.65
N PRO A 259 -10.35 7.51 -14.98
CA PRO A 259 -9.35 8.48 -15.43
C PRO A 259 -9.70 9.16 -16.75
#